data_2977ba81c983da9f7284a1e00c46ad77
#
_entry.id   2977ba81c983da9f7284a1e00c46ad77
#
_cell.length_a   1.000
_cell.length_b   1.000
_cell.length_c   1.000
_cell.angle_alpha   90.00
_cell.angle_beta   90.00
_cell.angle_gamma   90.00
#
_symmetry.space_group_name_H-M   'P 1'
#
loop_
_entity.id
_entity.type
_entity.pdbx_description
1 polymer ?
#
loop_
_entity_poly.entity_id
_entity_poly.type
_entity_poly.pdbx_seq_one_letter_code
_entity_poly.pdbx_strand_id
1 'polypeptide(L)'
;RLMPFLIEEDADLPNLTDDAIFLAISLRKRKTGVKQYALMEIPTSILPRFIVLPEINEEKYIIYLDDIIRYGLKDIFFIFDFDEISAYTIKLTKDAELEIADDISESYIEKLSKSLHQRKLGNPVRFIYDRKMPDELLNILTKKLNFGPDDVVIPAERYHNLKDFMRFPRLGKKKFYYEPYTTVPHRDIQTGRSIFSALKK
;
A
#
# COMPACT_ATOMS: atom_id res chain seq x y z
N ARG A 1 -8.60 -6.94 10.29
CA ARG A 1 -7.83 -8.05 10.82
C ARG A 1 -6.45 -8.02 10.15
N LEU A 2 -5.37 -7.99 10.94
CA LEU A 2 -4.01 -8.16 10.44
C LEU A 2 -3.78 -9.65 10.17
N MET A 3 -3.29 -9.98 8.99
CA MET A 3 -2.98 -11.36 8.60
C MET A 3 -1.55 -11.42 8.08
N PRO A 4 -0.60 -11.85 8.90
CA PRO A 4 0.74 -12.13 8.43
C PRO A 4 0.74 -13.40 7.58
N PHE A 5 1.49 -13.35 6.49
CA PHE A 5 1.77 -14.49 5.61
C PHE A 5 3.23 -14.89 5.77
N LEU A 6 3.49 -16.12 6.19
CA LEU A 6 4.87 -16.63 6.32
C LEU A 6 5.44 -16.93 4.92
N ILE A 7 6.66 -16.50 4.70
CA ILE A 7 7.38 -16.79 3.45
C ILE A 7 8.08 -18.13 3.62
N GLU A 8 7.59 -19.13 2.97
CA GLU A 8 8.17 -20.47 2.93
C GLU A 8 9.00 -20.64 1.64
N GLU A 9 10.03 -21.49 1.69
CA GLU A 9 10.96 -21.66 0.57
C GLU A 9 10.25 -22.19 -0.68
N ASP A 10 9.38 -23.19 -0.51
CA ASP A 10 8.69 -23.90 -1.59
C ASP A 10 7.28 -23.38 -1.90
N ALA A 11 6.78 -22.39 -1.17
CA ALA A 11 5.45 -21.83 -1.39
C ALA A 11 5.50 -20.51 -2.15
N ASP A 12 4.55 -20.31 -3.05
CA ASP A 12 4.37 -19.04 -3.74
C ASP A 12 3.85 -17.96 -2.78
N LEU A 13 4.19 -16.71 -3.07
CA LEU A 13 3.60 -15.58 -2.35
C LEU A 13 2.12 -15.43 -2.73
N PRO A 14 1.27 -14.98 -1.81
CA PRO A 14 -0.10 -14.62 -2.15
C PRO A 14 -0.11 -13.50 -3.19
N ASN A 15 -1.21 -13.39 -3.92
CA ASN A 15 -1.39 -12.27 -4.84
C ASN A 15 -1.44 -10.96 -4.05
N LEU A 16 -0.34 -10.21 -4.09
CA LEU A 16 -0.22 -8.95 -3.36
C LEU A 16 -1.08 -7.87 -4.02
N THR A 17 -1.72 -7.04 -3.21
CA THR A 17 -2.55 -5.93 -3.67
C THR A 17 -1.69 -4.87 -4.36
N ASP A 18 -2.09 -4.45 -5.56
CA ASP A 18 -1.42 -3.37 -6.28
C ASP A 18 -1.46 -2.05 -5.49
N ASP A 19 -0.35 -1.31 -5.51
CA ASP A 19 -0.19 0.00 -4.86
C ASP A 19 -0.41 -0.02 -3.33
N ALA A 20 -0.56 -1.19 -2.72
CA ALA A 20 -0.65 -1.33 -1.27
C ALA A 20 0.74 -1.29 -0.61
N ILE A 21 0.73 -1.00 0.69
CA ILE A 21 1.93 -0.98 1.51
C ILE A 21 1.97 -2.26 2.32
N PHE A 22 3.12 -2.91 2.34
CA PHE A 22 3.36 -4.10 3.12
C PHE A 22 4.52 -3.89 4.10
N LEU A 23 4.54 -4.68 5.15
CA LEU A 23 5.71 -4.91 5.99
C LEU A 23 6.32 -6.25 5.62
N ALA A 24 7.57 -6.22 5.18
CA ALA A 24 8.43 -7.39 5.09
C ALA A 24 9.08 -7.60 6.45
N ILE A 25 8.76 -8.71 7.10
CA ILE A 25 9.09 -8.96 8.50
C ILE A 25 10.16 -10.05 8.56
N SER A 26 11.21 -9.78 9.32
CA SER A 26 12.27 -10.73 9.66
C SER A 26 12.11 -11.16 11.11
N LEU A 27 11.95 -12.45 11.31
CA LEU A 27 11.87 -13.12 12.61
C LEU A 27 13.18 -13.89 12.82
N ARG A 28 13.83 -13.70 13.96
CA ARG A 28 15.10 -14.35 14.25
C ARG A 28 15.15 -14.90 15.67
N LYS A 29 15.70 -16.12 15.81
CA LYS A 29 16.01 -16.72 17.10
C LYS A 29 17.52 -16.62 17.34
N ARG A 30 17.93 -15.75 18.26
CA ARG A 30 19.36 -15.45 18.52
C ARG A 30 20.17 -16.70 18.84
N LYS A 31 19.64 -17.57 19.72
CA LYS A 31 20.38 -18.75 20.20
C LYS A 31 20.69 -19.77 19.10
N THR A 32 19.79 -19.97 18.17
CA THR A 32 19.90 -20.99 17.11
C THR A 32 20.28 -20.40 15.75
N GLY A 33 20.17 -19.09 15.58
CA GLY A 33 20.35 -18.41 14.31
C GLY A 33 19.20 -18.64 13.30
N VAL A 34 18.16 -19.38 13.70
CA VAL A 34 16.99 -19.65 12.84
C VAL A 34 16.33 -18.32 12.45
N LYS A 35 16.09 -18.16 11.15
CA LYS A 35 15.39 -17.02 10.59
C LYS A 35 14.11 -17.49 9.90
N GLN A 36 13.08 -16.67 9.97
CA GLN A 36 11.87 -16.82 9.21
C GLN A 36 11.40 -15.45 8.73
N TYR A 37 10.73 -15.41 7.60
CA TYR A 37 10.25 -14.18 7.01
C TYR A 37 8.74 -14.21 6.85
N ALA A 38 8.13 -13.05 6.91
CA ALA A 38 6.70 -12.89 6.71
C ALA A 38 6.39 -11.59 5.94
N LEU A 39 5.25 -11.58 5.27
CA LEU A 39 4.65 -10.38 4.70
C LEU A 39 3.35 -10.06 5.42
N MET A 40 3.06 -8.78 5.59
CA MET A 40 1.80 -8.32 6.16
C MET A 40 1.37 -7.02 5.48
N GLU A 41 0.17 -6.99 4.94
CA GLU A 41 -0.40 -5.77 4.37
C GLU A 41 -0.79 -4.78 5.47
N ILE A 42 -0.45 -3.51 5.29
CA ILE A 42 -0.93 -2.41 6.13
C ILE A 42 -2.33 -2.03 5.63
N PRO A 43 -3.39 -2.17 6.44
CA PRO A 43 -4.76 -2.06 5.98
C PRO A 43 -5.21 -0.59 5.80
N THR A 44 -4.50 0.16 4.95
CA THR A 44 -4.78 1.57 4.67
C THR A 44 -6.08 1.80 3.88
N SER A 45 -6.68 0.74 3.36
CA SER A 45 -8.01 0.75 2.75
C SER A 45 -9.15 0.85 3.79
N ILE A 46 -8.89 0.41 5.02
CA ILE A 46 -9.89 0.34 6.12
C ILE A 46 -9.58 1.36 7.21
N LEU A 47 -8.29 1.54 7.53
CA LEU A 47 -7.83 2.44 8.59
C LEU A 47 -7.04 3.61 7.99
N PRO A 48 -7.15 4.81 8.57
CA PRO A 48 -6.32 5.93 8.15
C PRO A 48 -4.85 5.62 8.45
N ARG A 49 -3.95 6.00 7.53
CA ARG A 49 -2.51 5.81 7.74
C ARG A 49 -1.95 6.68 8.85
N PHE A 50 -2.54 7.86 9.04
CA PHE A 50 -2.18 8.81 10.10
C PHE A 50 -3.19 8.69 11.23
N ILE A 51 -2.76 8.23 12.38
CA ILE A 51 -3.59 8.09 13.59
C ILE A 51 -3.32 9.28 14.50
N VAL A 52 -4.37 10.02 14.82
CA VAL A 52 -4.29 11.11 15.79
C VAL A 52 -4.37 10.50 17.18
N LEU A 53 -3.35 10.76 17.99
CA LEU A 53 -3.30 10.31 19.37
C LEU A 53 -4.02 11.31 20.29
N PRO A 54 -4.39 10.89 21.51
CA PRO A 54 -4.88 11.81 22.54
C PRO A 54 -3.91 12.96 22.77
N GLU A 55 -4.45 14.16 22.97
CA GLU A 55 -3.69 15.35 23.29
C GLU A 55 -3.05 15.22 24.69
N ILE A 56 -1.77 15.58 24.81
CA ILE A 56 -1.03 15.57 26.07
C ILE A 56 -0.39 16.94 26.24
N ASN A 57 -0.67 17.62 27.34
CA ASN A 57 -0.14 18.96 27.67
C ASN A 57 -0.36 19.98 26.53
N GLU A 58 -1.56 20.00 25.94
CA GLU A 58 -1.92 20.86 24.80
C GLU A 58 -1.16 20.56 23.49
N GLU A 59 -0.36 19.52 23.46
CA GLU A 59 0.35 19.05 22.27
C GLU A 59 -0.42 17.93 21.55
N LYS A 60 -0.45 18.05 20.22
CA LYS A 60 -1.13 17.07 19.34
C LYS A 60 -0.12 16.16 18.69
N TYR A 61 -0.40 14.88 18.77
CA TYR A 61 0.47 13.83 18.26
C TYR A 61 -0.19 13.07 17.12
N ILE A 62 0.61 12.72 16.14
CA ILE A 62 0.22 11.85 15.03
C ILE A 62 1.24 10.73 14.94
N ILE A 63 0.75 9.51 14.74
CA ILE A 63 1.58 8.33 14.49
C ILE A 63 1.17 7.67 13.18
N TYR A 64 2.11 7.06 12.49
CA TYR A 64 1.81 6.20 11.35
C TYR A 64 1.19 4.88 11.82
N LEU A 65 0.19 4.41 11.08
CA LEU A 65 -0.39 3.07 11.30
C LEU A 65 0.69 1.98 11.20
N ASP A 66 1.65 2.15 10.30
CA ASP A 66 2.83 1.28 10.14
C ASP A 66 3.59 1.09 11.46
N ASP A 67 3.76 2.17 12.24
CA ASP A 67 4.53 2.13 13.48
C ASP A 67 3.72 1.54 14.64
N ILE A 68 2.42 1.76 14.65
CA ILE A 68 1.54 1.05 15.60
C ILE A 68 1.62 -0.46 15.37
N ILE A 69 1.58 -0.88 14.10
CA ILE A 69 1.69 -2.29 13.74
C ILE A 69 3.07 -2.83 14.12
N ARG A 70 4.16 -2.08 13.83
CA ARG A 70 5.51 -2.49 14.25
C ARG A 70 5.65 -2.65 15.75
N TYR A 71 5.05 -1.75 16.51
CA TYR A 71 5.03 -1.84 17.98
C TYR A 71 4.35 -3.12 18.46
N GLY A 72 3.24 -3.51 17.82
CA GLY A 72 2.48 -4.71 18.15
C GLY A 72 3.00 -6.01 17.53
N LEU A 73 4.13 -6.02 16.80
CA LEU A 73 4.61 -7.23 16.12
C LEU A 73 4.90 -8.38 17.06
N LYS A 74 5.40 -8.11 18.28
CA LYS A 74 5.63 -9.15 19.28
C LYS A 74 4.35 -9.86 19.68
N ASP A 75 3.26 -9.14 19.81
CA ASP A 75 1.95 -9.69 20.16
C ASP A 75 1.33 -10.44 18.96
N ILE A 76 1.56 -9.95 17.75
CA ILE A 76 1.08 -10.61 16.52
C ILE A 76 1.78 -11.96 16.33
N PHE A 77 3.09 -12.02 16.61
CA PHE A 77 3.91 -13.22 16.43
C PHE A 77 4.19 -13.97 17.75
N PHE A 78 3.40 -13.75 18.79
CA PHE A 78 3.64 -14.34 20.12
C PHE A 78 3.68 -15.88 20.14
N ILE A 79 2.97 -16.51 19.18
CA ILE A 79 2.94 -17.98 19.03
C ILE A 79 4.30 -18.52 18.58
N PHE A 80 5.08 -17.68 17.88
CA PHE A 80 6.38 -18.06 17.37
C PHE A 80 7.46 -17.66 18.37
N ASP A 81 8.30 -18.59 18.75
CA ASP A 81 9.39 -18.39 19.73
C ASP A 81 10.61 -17.67 19.08
N PHE A 82 10.42 -16.38 18.68
CA PHE A 82 11.45 -15.52 18.13
C PHE A 82 11.81 -14.39 19.07
N ASP A 83 13.12 -14.10 19.20
CA ASP A 83 13.66 -13.07 20.10
C ASP A 83 13.76 -11.70 19.43
N GLU A 84 14.01 -11.69 18.14
CA GLU A 84 14.19 -10.49 17.33
C GLU A 84 13.16 -10.44 16.21
N ILE A 85 12.45 -9.31 16.14
CA ILE A 85 11.49 -9.04 15.09
C ILE A 85 11.82 -7.68 14.49
N SER A 86 12.06 -7.64 13.19
CA SER A 86 12.31 -6.42 12.43
C SER A 86 11.34 -6.34 11.25
N ALA A 87 10.90 -5.14 10.89
CA ALA A 87 9.96 -4.95 9.80
C ALA A 87 10.37 -3.77 8.91
N TYR A 88 10.31 -4.01 7.62
CA TYR A 88 10.73 -3.11 6.56
C TYR A 88 9.55 -2.81 5.65
N THR A 89 9.32 -1.54 5.36
CA THR A 89 8.23 -1.15 4.47
C THR A 89 8.58 -1.48 3.03
N ILE A 90 7.64 -2.10 2.34
CA ILE A 90 7.72 -2.34 0.90
C ILE A 90 6.45 -1.88 0.20
N LYS A 91 6.57 -1.55 -1.07
CA LYS A 91 5.46 -1.23 -1.95
C LYS A 91 5.70 -1.82 -3.32
N LEU A 92 4.66 -2.43 -3.87
CA LEU A 92 4.63 -2.99 -5.21
C LEU A 92 3.72 -2.14 -6.11
N THR A 93 4.13 -1.98 -7.34
CA THR A 93 3.27 -1.48 -8.41
C THR A 93 3.26 -2.53 -9.52
N LYS A 94 2.08 -2.94 -9.92
CA LYS A 94 1.88 -3.90 -11.00
C LYS A 94 1.70 -3.19 -12.32
N ASP A 95 1.99 -3.89 -13.40
CA ASP A 95 1.72 -3.38 -14.73
C ASP A 95 0.21 -3.15 -14.90
N ALA A 96 -0.09 -1.97 -15.44
CA ALA A 96 -1.45 -1.51 -15.66
C ALA A 96 -1.77 -1.39 -17.16
N GLU A 97 -0.93 -1.97 -18.03
CA GLU A 97 -1.18 -1.91 -19.47
C GLU A 97 -2.52 -2.57 -19.78
N LEU A 98 -3.41 -1.73 -20.27
CA LEU A 98 -4.67 -2.13 -20.86
C LEU A 98 -4.36 -2.55 -22.30
N GLU A 99 -4.01 -3.81 -22.55
CA GLU A 99 -4.14 -4.38 -23.88
C GLU A 99 -5.63 -4.43 -24.23
N ILE A 100 -6.14 -3.32 -24.72
CA ILE A 100 -7.42 -3.31 -25.40
C ILE A 100 -7.16 -3.89 -26.79
N ALA A 101 -7.23 -5.23 -26.88
CA ALA A 101 -7.20 -5.88 -28.16
C ALA A 101 -8.34 -5.32 -29.04
N ASP A 102 -8.01 -4.95 -30.27
CA ASP A 102 -8.96 -4.40 -31.28
C ASP A 102 -9.97 -5.44 -31.80
N ASP A 103 -10.42 -6.33 -30.95
CA ASP A 103 -11.43 -7.31 -31.29
C ASP A 103 -12.84 -6.65 -31.19
N ILE A 104 -13.47 -6.51 -32.35
CA ILE A 104 -14.76 -5.82 -32.54
C ILE A 104 -15.93 -6.63 -31.95
N SER A 105 -15.70 -7.88 -31.55
CA SER A 105 -16.76 -8.81 -31.11
C SER A 105 -17.20 -8.65 -29.65
N GLU A 106 -16.40 -8.01 -28.80
CA GLU A 106 -16.73 -7.84 -27.38
C GLU A 106 -17.15 -6.42 -27.03
N SER A 107 -18.15 -6.29 -26.13
CA SER A 107 -18.61 -5.01 -25.61
C SER A 107 -17.44 -4.28 -24.90
N TYR A 108 -17.35 -2.95 -25.11
CA TYR A 108 -16.34 -2.09 -24.43
C TYR A 108 -16.34 -2.27 -22.90
N ILE A 109 -17.50 -2.49 -22.30
CA ILE A 109 -17.65 -2.71 -20.85
C ILE A 109 -17.05 -4.05 -20.43
N GLU A 110 -17.22 -5.11 -21.23
CA GLU A 110 -16.62 -6.42 -20.97
C GLU A 110 -15.10 -6.36 -21.10
N LYS A 111 -14.58 -5.68 -22.13
CA LYS A 111 -13.14 -5.44 -22.31
C LYS A 111 -12.56 -4.68 -21.12
N LEU A 112 -13.24 -3.61 -20.69
CA LEU A 112 -12.81 -2.84 -19.51
C LEU A 112 -12.82 -3.69 -18.24
N SER A 113 -13.85 -4.51 -18.05
CA SER A 113 -13.96 -5.41 -16.89
C SER A 113 -12.84 -6.47 -16.89
N LYS A 114 -12.55 -7.09 -18.04
CA LYS A 114 -11.44 -8.04 -18.21
C LYS A 114 -10.10 -7.38 -17.95
N SER A 115 -9.86 -6.20 -18.51
CA SER A 115 -8.62 -5.43 -18.30
C SER A 115 -8.41 -5.04 -16.83
N LEU A 116 -9.47 -4.62 -16.14
CA LEU A 116 -9.41 -4.35 -14.70
C LEU A 116 -9.12 -5.62 -13.88
N HIS A 117 -9.59 -6.78 -14.33
CA HIS A 117 -9.29 -8.06 -13.68
C HIS A 117 -7.85 -8.48 -13.95
N GLN A 118 -7.36 -8.34 -15.18
CA GLN A 118 -5.97 -8.62 -15.56
C GLN A 118 -4.97 -7.71 -14.81
N ARG A 119 -5.33 -6.45 -14.58
CA ARG A 119 -4.55 -5.53 -13.76
C ARG A 119 -4.33 -6.06 -12.32
N LYS A 120 -5.31 -6.73 -11.74
CA LYS A 120 -5.17 -7.36 -10.42
C LYS A 120 -4.20 -8.54 -10.45
N LEU A 121 -4.06 -9.21 -11.59
CA LEU A 121 -3.19 -10.36 -11.81
C LEU A 121 -1.85 -9.98 -12.47
N GLY A 122 -1.67 -8.72 -12.87
CA GLY A 122 -0.46 -8.22 -13.54
C GLY A 122 0.82 -8.51 -12.77
N ASN A 123 1.92 -8.70 -13.51
CA ASN A 123 3.22 -8.87 -12.91
C ASN A 123 3.68 -7.57 -12.22
N PRO A 124 4.35 -7.66 -11.07
CA PRO A 124 4.94 -6.49 -10.45
C PRO A 124 6.08 -5.98 -11.33
N VAL A 125 6.06 -4.68 -11.65
CA VAL A 125 7.08 -4.01 -12.48
C VAL A 125 7.90 -3.00 -11.70
N ARG A 126 7.46 -2.65 -10.50
CA ARG A 126 8.17 -1.71 -9.64
C ARG A 126 8.08 -2.15 -8.18
N PHE A 127 9.24 -2.26 -7.56
CA PHE A 127 9.40 -2.62 -6.16
C PHE A 127 10.16 -1.52 -5.42
N ILE A 128 9.51 -0.89 -4.45
CA ILE A 128 10.12 0.10 -3.58
C ILE A 128 10.27 -0.54 -2.19
N TYR A 129 11.45 -0.44 -1.60
CA TYR A 129 11.73 -1.08 -0.33
C TYR A 129 12.52 -0.18 0.63
N ASP A 130 12.36 -0.38 1.94
CA ASP A 130 13.17 0.28 2.98
C ASP A 130 14.63 -0.11 2.80
N ARG A 131 15.53 0.87 2.56
CA ARG A 131 16.97 0.64 2.32
C ARG A 131 17.69 -0.07 3.48
N LYS A 132 17.07 -0.13 4.67
CA LYS A 132 17.60 -0.88 5.84
C LYS A 132 17.26 -2.35 5.80
N MET A 133 16.50 -2.79 4.80
CA MET A 133 16.17 -4.21 4.62
C MET A 133 17.45 -5.01 4.35
N PRO A 134 17.66 -6.15 5.02
CA PRO A 134 18.78 -7.03 4.72
C PRO A 134 18.73 -7.57 3.30
N ASP A 135 19.89 -7.66 2.64
CA ASP A 135 20.00 -8.18 1.27
C ASP A 135 19.42 -9.59 1.11
N GLU A 136 19.55 -10.42 2.15
CA GLU A 136 18.98 -11.77 2.16
C GLU A 136 17.44 -11.73 1.95
N LEU A 137 16.74 -10.88 2.69
CA LEU A 137 15.28 -10.73 2.57
C LEU A 137 14.89 -10.08 1.23
N LEU A 138 15.66 -9.09 0.78
CA LEU A 138 15.46 -8.45 -0.51
C LEU A 138 15.56 -9.48 -1.65
N ASN A 139 16.60 -10.31 -1.65
CA ASN A 139 16.81 -11.35 -2.67
C ASN A 139 15.69 -12.41 -2.67
N ILE A 140 15.20 -12.80 -1.49
CA ILE A 140 14.07 -13.72 -1.39
C ILE A 140 12.82 -13.11 -2.02
N LEU A 141 12.52 -11.85 -1.70
CA LEU A 141 11.33 -11.18 -2.20
C LEU A 141 11.39 -10.93 -3.70
N THR A 142 12.51 -10.42 -4.23
CA THR A 142 12.66 -10.17 -5.67
C THR A 142 12.57 -11.46 -6.47
N LYS A 143 13.18 -12.55 -5.98
CA LYS A 143 13.08 -13.86 -6.62
C LYS A 143 11.64 -14.39 -6.63
N LYS A 144 10.96 -14.35 -5.48
CA LYS A 144 9.58 -14.87 -5.36
C LYS A 144 8.53 -14.02 -6.08
N LEU A 145 8.82 -12.76 -6.30
CA LEU A 145 7.98 -11.84 -7.06
C LEU A 145 8.33 -11.82 -8.55
N ASN A 146 9.29 -12.66 -8.98
CA ASN A 146 9.76 -12.79 -10.37
C ASN A 146 10.27 -11.48 -10.97
N PHE A 147 10.95 -10.64 -10.17
CA PHE A 147 11.60 -9.43 -10.68
C PHE A 147 12.77 -9.79 -11.59
N GLY A 148 12.71 -9.32 -12.82
CA GLY A 148 13.76 -9.48 -13.84
C GLY A 148 14.73 -8.27 -13.89
N PRO A 149 15.70 -8.33 -14.77
CA PRO A 149 16.71 -7.26 -14.92
C PRO A 149 16.13 -5.93 -15.44
N ASP A 150 15.00 -5.96 -16.12
CA ASP A 150 14.34 -4.77 -16.69
C ASP A 150 13.35 -4.12 -15.69
N ASP A 151 13.09 -4.78 -14.56
CA ASP A 151 12.17 -4.30 -13.56
C ASP A 151 12.81 -3.27 -12.61
N VAL A 152 12.00 -2.38 -12.08
CA VAL A 152 12.47 -1.25 -11.29
C VAL A 152 12.46 -1.58 -9.80
N VAL A 153 13.64 -1.82 -9.22
CA VAL A 153 13.84 -2.06 -7.78
C VAL A 153 14.52 -0.84 -7.14
N ILE A 154 13.81 -0.12 -6.25
CA ILE A 154 14.23 1.17 -5.71
C ILE A 154 14.38 1.12 -4.19
N PRO A 155 15.58 1.38 -3.65
CA PRO A 155 15.76 1.62 -2.22
C PRO A 155 15.17 2.99 -1.82
N ALA A 156 14.40 3.01 -0.76
CA ALA A 156 13.77 4.21 -0.24
C ALA A 156 13.90 4.29 1.30
N GLU A 157 13.40 5.37 1.86
CA GLU A 157 13.28 5.49 3.30
C GLU A 157 12.03 4.74 3.81
N ARG A 158 11.92 4.56 5.13
CA ARG A 158 10.81 3.84 5.78
C ARG A 158 9.41 4.30 5.35
N TYR A 159 9.23 5.61 5.13
CA TYR A 159 7.92 6.21 4.80
C TYR A 159 7.92 6.77 3.37
N HIS A 160 7.86 5.91 2.40
CA HIS A 160 8.02 6.30 0.99
C HIS A 160 6.71 6.46 0.18
N ASN A 161 5.53 6.29 0.78
CA ASN A 161 4.25 6.51 0.07
C ASN A 161 3.70 7.93 0.31
N LEU A 162 4.24 8.91 -0.40
CA LEU A 162 3.94 10.34 -0.18
C LEU A 162 2.49 10.73 -0.53
N LYS A 163 1.78 9.96 -1.38
CA LYS A 163 0.38 10.24 -1.72
C LYS A 163 -0.54 10.23 -0.50
N ASP A 164 -0.17 9.51 0.56
CA ASP A 164 -0.97 9.45 1.78
C ASP A 164 -1.07 10.79 2.49
N PHE A 165 -0.11 11.71 2.27
CA PHE A 165 -0.19 13.07 2.81
C PHE A 165 -1.40 13.87 2.31
N MET A 166 -2.02 13.48 1.20
CA MET A 166 -3.29 14.07 0.77
C MET A 166 -4.42 13.86 1.79
N ARG A 167 -4.30 12.83 2.63
CA ARG A 167 -5.23 12.50 3.71
C ARG A 167 -4.67 12.85 5.10
N PHE A 168 -3.65 13.70 5.15
CA PHE A 168 -3.06 14.11 6.41
C PHE A 168 -4.10 14.84 7.28
N PRO A 169 -4.22 14.52 8.59
CA PRO A 169 -5.20 15.15 9.48
C PRO A 169 -5.01 16.66 9.57
N ARG A 170 -6.08 17.40 9.53
CA ARG A 170 -6.06 18.86 9.69
C ARG A 170 -5.83 19.24 11.14
N LEU A 171 -4.59 19.11 11.59
CA LEU A 171 -4.13 19.49 12.93
C LEU A 171 -3.20 20.69 12.79
N GLY A 172 -3.45 21.75 13.56
CA GLY A 172 -2.58 22.91 13.54
C GLY A 172 -3.31 24.23 13.25
N LYS A 173 -2.54 25.27 13.02
CA LYS A 173 -3.07 26.65 12.83
C LYS A 173 -3.69 26.79 11.44
N LYS A 174 -4.80 27.54 11.34
CA LYS A 174 -5.49 27.82 10.07
C LYS A 174 -4.55 28.32 8.96
N LYS A 175 -3.51 29.05 9.28
CA LYS A 175 -2.52 29.56 8.32
C LYS A 175 -1.75 28.48 7.53
N PHE A 176 -1.79 27.23 7.94
CA PHE A 176 -1.15 26.11 7.25
C PHE A 176 -2.04 25.43 6.21
N TYR A 177 -3.28 25.93 6.05
CA TYR A 177 -4.24 25.36 5.10
C TYR A 177 -4.69 26.41 4.12
N TYR A 178 -4.88 25.99 2.89
CA TYR A 178 -5.57 26.83 1.92
C TYR A 178 -7.02 26.98 2.34
N GLU A 179 -7.60 28.15 2.04
CA GLU A 179 -9.02 28.36 2.22
C GLU A 179 -9.81 27.39 1.34
N PRO A 180 -10.97 26.89 1.84
CA PRO A 180 -11.82 26.02 1.04
C PRO A 180 -12.20 26.72 -0.26
N TYR A 181 -12.00 26.03 -1.38
CA TYR A 181 -12.41 26.54 -2.67
C TYR A 181 -13.95 26.61 -2.72
N THR A 182 -14.49 27.80 -2.91
CA THR A 182 -15.93 27.99 -3.07
C THR A 182 -16.30 27.69 -4.53
N THR A 183 -17.05 26.62 -4.75
CA THR A 183 -17.54 26.27 -6.09
C THR A 183 -18.58 27.28 -6.52
N VAL A 184 -18.50 27.76 -7.75
CA VAL A 184 -19.50 28.60 -8.37
C VAL A 184 -20.50 27.68 -9.12
N PRO A 185 -21.82 27.84 -8.90
CA PRO A 185 -22.80 27.05 -9.64
C PRO A 185 -22.71 27.37 -11.15
N HIS A 186 -22.67 26.31 -11.95
CA HIS A 186 -22.66 26.47 -13.39
C HIS A 186 -24.08 26.83 -13.90
N ARG A 187 -24.16 27.78 -14.84
CA ARG A 187 -25.41 28.33 -15.37
C ARG A 187 -26.36 27.24 -15.88
N ASP A 188 -25.84 26.23 -16.56
CA ASP A 188 -26.65 25.21 -17.23
C ASP A 188 -26.81 23.93 -16.38
N ILE A 189 -26.08 23.79 -15.26
CA ILE A 189 -26.18 22.65 -14.35
C ILE A 189 -27.03 23.07 -13.15
N GLN A 190 -28.30 22.70 -13.17
CA GLN A 190 -29.24 22.98 -12.07
C GLN A 190 -29.41 21.77 -11.17
N THR A 191 -29.41 22.00 -9.84
CA THR A 191 -29.72 20.97 -8.84
C THR A 191 -31.11 20.37 -9.14
N GLY A 192 -31.18 19.04 -9.26
CA GLY A 192 -32.42 18.32 -9.54
C GLY A 192 -32.65 17.96 -11.01
N ARG A 193 -31.80 18.41 -11.93
CA ARG A 193 -31.85 17.97 -13.35
C ARG A 193 -30.74 16.95 -13.62
N SER A 194 -31.04 16.00 -14.52
CA SER A 194 -30.04 15.05 -14.98
C SER A 194 -28.88 15.79 -15.68
N ILE A 195 -27.64 15.47 -15.33
CA ILE A 195 -26.44 16.02 -15.97
C ILE A 195 -26.42 15.76 -17.48
N PHE A 196 -26.99 14.64 -17.93
CA PHE A 196 -27.11 14.30 -19.35
C PHE A 196 -28.02 15.26 -20.14
N SER A 197 -28.99 15.89 -19.46
CA SER A 197 -29.84 16.91 -20.12
C SER A 197 -29.14 18.26 -20.26
N ALA A 198 -28.14 18.55 -19.43
CA ALA A 198 -27.31 19.75 -19.55
C ALA A 198 -26.20 19.58 -20.63
N LEU A 199 -25.72 18.36 -20.85
CA LEU A 199 -24.69 18.04 -21.86
C LEU A 199 -25.28 17.94 -23.28
N LYS A 200 -26.60 17.81 -23.44
CA LYS A 200 -27.29 17.74 -24.75
C LYS A 200 -27.62 19.13 -25.37
N LYS A 201 -27.30 20.21 -24.70
CA LYS A 201 -27.41 21.58 -25.17
C LYS A 201 -26.10 22.08 -25.76
#